data_323ba06069a36826ffb5346ba506c1b8
#
_entry.id   323ba06069a36826ffb5346ba506c1b8
#
_cell.length_a   1.000
_cell.length_b   1.000
_cell.length_c   1.000
_cell.angle_alpha   90.00
_cell.angle_beta   90.00
_cell.angle_gamma   90.00
#
_symmetry.space_group_name_H-M   'P 1'
#
loop_
_entity.id
_entity.type
_entity.pdbx_description
1 polymer ?
#
loop_
_entity_poly.entity_id
_entity_poly.type
_entity_poly.pdbx_seq_one_letter_code
_entity_poly.pdbx_strand_id
1 'polypeptide(L)'
;MKDGLIRGFMLTKKPSFTSPGEFTVYRNIVPSIAFISVVATLGIAGAVARGADNDRSGDFAAAASAGACGGLPSHDALRAALVDARGQANGGFNLDMWGAVVNRDGIVCAVAFTGSDRGRQWPGSRVIAAQKANTANAFSLPGLALSTANLWAAVQSGGSLYGLQHSNPVSTNVAYEGPASAFGQDDDPMVGQRIGGVNVFGGGLPLYNARKQLVGAIGVSGDTSCADHNIAWRTRARLALDFVPGGVSARGDDNINYQGIVSVPSLQADFSHPICKKAGVDEVSSISASLPPTRK
;
A
#
# COMPACT_ATOMS: atom_id res chain seq x y z
N MET A 1 2.09 32.30 61.76
CA MET A 1 2.56 33.71 61.63
C MET A 1 2.89 33.95 60.18
N LYS A 2 2.13 34.87 59.56
CA LYS A 2 2.36 35.75 58.41
C LYS A 2 2.76 35.08 57.08
N ASP A 3 1.86 34.96 56.14
CA ASP A 3 1.36 35.94 55.13
C ASP A 3 2.40 36.32 54.06
N GLY A 4 2.10 36.10 52.80
CA GLY A 4 2.82 36.63 51.65
C GLY A 4 2.21 36.27 50.30
N LEU A 5 1.05 36.87 50.04
CA LEU A 5 0.32 36.84 48.73
C LEU A 5 1.02 37.75 47.72
N ILE A 6 1.38 37.24 46.54
CA ILE A 6 1.53 38.14 45.35
C ILE A 6 0.87 37.48 44.14
N ARG A 7 -0.21 38.11 43.71
CA ARG A 7 -0.89 37.92 42.41
C ARG A 7 -0.09 38.59 41.31
N GLY A 8 0.24 37.86 40.25
CA GLY A 8 0.73 38.41 39.00
C GLY A 8 -0.26 38.10 37.87
N PHE A 9 -1.06 39.06 37.49
CA PHE A 9 -1.94 39.06 36.32
C PHE A 9 -1.05 39.20 35.07
N MET A 10 -0.99 38.22 34.17
CA MET A 10 -0.51 38.43 32.82
C MET A 10 -1.67 38.39 31.85
N LEU A 11 -1.99 39.55 31.31
CA LEU A 11 -2.90 39.79 30.22
C LEU A 11 -2.31 39.22 28.93
N THR A 12 -2.92 38.19 28.37
CA THR A 12 -2.61 37.72 27.02
C THR A 12 -3.37 38.63 26.01
N LYS A 13 -2.62 39.37 25.23
CA LYS A 13 -3.09 40.11 24.06
C LYS A 13 -3.57 39.13 22.99
N LYS A 14 -4.86 39.23 22.61
CA LYS A 14 -5.39 38.60 21.38
C LYS A 14 -4.80 39.30 20.16
N PRO A 15 -4.39 38.54 19.12
CA PRO A 15 -4.09 39.15 17.82
C PRO A 15 -5.41 39.53 17.12
N SER A 16 -5.51 40.80 16.69
CA SER A 16 -6.59 41.31 15.84
C SER A 16 -6.38 40.82 14.41
N PHE A 17 -7.37 40.10 13.87
CA PHE A 17 -7.48 39.84 12.45
C PHE A 17 -7.96 41.07 11.72
N THR A 18 -7.16 41.61 10.84
CA THR A 18 -7.56 42.65 9.86
C THR A 18 -8.17 41.96 8.62
N SER A 19 -9.19 42.64 8.09
CA SER A 19 -10.10 42.27 7.00
C SER A 19 -9.43 41.80 5.69
N PRO A 20 -10.17 41.08 4.83
CA PRO A 20 -9.64 40.49 3.60
C PRO A 20 -9.47 41.52 2.50
N GLY A 21 -8.32 41.48 1.82
CA GLY A 21 -8.06 42.24 0.62
C GLY A 21 -8.88 41.74 -0.56
N GLU A 22 -9.43 42.64 -1.31
CA GLU A 22 -10.19 42.40 -2.54
C GLU A 22 -9.31 41.72 -3.60
N PHE A 23 -9.75 40.55 -4.06
CA PHE A 23 -9.17 39.91 -5.24
C PHE A 23 -9.79 40.47 -6.51
N THR A 24 -9.02 41.28 -7.25
CA THR A 24 -9.38 41.73 -8.58
C THR A 24 -9.25 40.59 -9.59
N VAL A 25 -10.39 40.11 -10.09
CA VAL A 25 -10.44 39.08 -11.14
C VAL A 25 -10.16 39.77 -12.49
N TYR A 26 -8.99 39.51 -13.06
CA TYR A 26 -8.71 39.83 -14.46
C TYR A 26 -9.44 38.85 -15.38
N ARG A 27 -10.49 39.33 -16.05
CA ARG A 27 -11.14 38.66 -17.17
C ARG A 27 -10.28 38.81 -18.41
N ASN A 28 -9.56 37.79 -18.78
CA ASN A 28 -8.94 37.70 -20.10
C ASN A 28 -10.02 37.42 -21.15
N ILE A 29 -10.29 38.41 -22.00
CA ILE A 29 -11.13 38.32 -23.18
C ILE A 29 -10.29 37.63 -24.29
N VAL A 30 -10.63 36.42 -24.66
CA VAL A 30 -10.06 35.75 -25.84
C VAL A 30 -10.99 36.02 -27.02
N PRO A 31 -10.53 36.56 -28.13
CA PRO A 31 -11.37 36.78 -29.30
C PRO A 31 -11.63 35.41 -30.00
N SER A 32 -12.91 35.13 -30.21
CA SER A 32 -13.38 33.98 -31.00
C SER A 32 -13.03 34.16 -32.47
N ILE A 33 -12.14 33.30 -32.98
CA ILE A 33 -11.89 33.17 -34.42
C ILE A 33 -12.89 32.14 -34.94
N ALA A 34 -13.84 32.57 -35.73
CA ALA A 34 -14.78 31.71 -36.42
C ALA A 34 -14.09 31.05 -37.62
N PHE A 35 -13.90 29.72 -37.55
CA PHE A 35 -13.53 28.93 -38.70
C PHE A 35 -14.80 28.47 -39.46
N ILE A 36 -14.94 28.96 -40.67
CA ILE A 36 -15.95 28.49 -41.60
C ILE A 36 -15.45 27.16 -42.19
N SER A 37 -16.01 26.04 -41.77
CA SER A 37 -15.77 24.74 -42.40
C SER A 37 -16.75 24.50 -43.52
N VAL A 38 -16.22 24.45 -44.73
CA VAL A 38 -16.97 23.97 -45.92
C VAL A 38 -17.02 22.43 -45.85
N VAL A 39 -18.21 21.90 -45.62
CA VAL A 39 -18.45 20.44 -45.63
C VAL A 39 -18.79 20.04 -47.08
N ALA A 40 -17.85 19.40 -47.76
CA ALA A 40 -18.12 18.68 -48.99
C ALA A 40 -18.62 17.28 -48.64
N THR A 41 -19.92 17.03 -48.87
CA THR A 41 -20.56 15.70 -48.74
C THR A 41 -20.21 14.84 -49.94
N LEU A 42 -19.25 13.95 -49.83
CA LEU A 42 -19.12 12.77 -50.69
C LEU A 42 -19.75 11.59 -49.95
N GLY A 43 -20.92 11.16 -50.42
CA GLY A 43 -21.58 9.93 -49.96
C GLY A 43 -20.79 8.71 -50.44
N ILE A 44 -20.16 7.98 -49.52
CA ILE A 44 -19.75 6.60 -49.75
C ILE A 44 -20.50 5.76 -48.70
N ALA A 45 -21.44 4.97 -49.20
CA ALA A 45 -22.11 3.93 -48.39
C ALA A 45 -21.06 2.83 -48.11
N GLY A 46 -20.37 2.94 -46.99
CA GLY A 46 -19.51 1.88 -46.46
C GLY A 46 -20.30 1.15 -45.37
N ALA A 47 -20.65 -0.11 -45.62
CA ALA A 47 -21.18 -1.01 -44.60
C ALA A 47 -20.11 -1.12 -43.45
N VAL A 48 -20.41 -0.53 -42.30
CA VAL A 48 -19.60 -0.71 -41.10
C VAL A 48 -19.90 -2.11 -40.56
N ALA A 49 -19.01 -3.05 -40.86
CA ALA A 49 -18.92 -4.31 -40.13
C ALA A 49 -18.54 -4.00 -38.67
N ARG A 50 -19.54 -3.82 -37.79
CA ARG A 50 -19.36 -3.89 -36.35
C ARG A 50 -19.25 -5.35 -35.97
N GLY A 51 -18.08 -5.86 -35.80
CA GLY A 51 -17.89 -7.22 -35.34
C GLY A 51 -16.44 -7.53 -34.97
N ALA A 52 -16.21 -7.88 -33.75
CA ALA A 52 -15.12 -8.74 -33.27
C ALA A 52 -13.73 -8.17 -32.96
N ASP A 53 -13.51 -6.87 -32.81
CA ASP A 53 -12.17 -6.41 -32.39
C ASP A 53 -12.03 -6.15 -30.87
N ASN A 54 -13.12 -6.14 -30.11
CA ASN A 54 -13.07 -5.90 -28.64
C ASN A 54 -12.71 -7.15 -27.82
N ASP A 55 -12.84 -8.35 -28.38
CA ASP A 55 -12.58 -9.60 -27.64
C ASP A 55 -11.09 -9.96 -27.65
N ARG A 56 -10.39 -9.68 -28.72
CA ARG A 56 -8.96 -10.00 -28.86
C ARG A 56 -8.03 -9.14 -28.01
N SER A 57 -8.39 -7.89 -27.74
CA SER A 57 -7.56 -7.01 -26.89
C SER A 57 -7.62 -7.45 -25.41
N GLY A 58 -8.74 -7.96 -24.96
CA GLY A 58 -8.89 -8.55 -23.62
C GLY A 58 -8.05 -9.81 -23.45
N ASP A 59 -8.08 -10.70 -24.44
CA ASP A 59 -7.31 -11.96 -24.43
C ASP A 59 -5.79 -11.73 -24.45
N PHE A 60 -5.31 -10.74 -25.23
CA PHE A 60 -3.89 -10.36 -25.25
C PHE A 60 -3.45 -9.72 -23.94
N ALA A 61 -4.26 -8.89 -23.30
CA ALA A 61 -3.96 -8.28 -22.02
C ALA A 61 -3.97 -9.34 -20.91
N ALA A 62 -4.92 -10.25 -20.89
CA ALA A 62 -4.98 -11.36 -19.96
C ALA A 62 -3.80 -12.34 -20.12
N ALA A 63 -3.42 -12.69 -21.35
CA ALA A 63 -2.28 -13.54 -21.63
C ALA A 63 -0.93 -12.86 -21.28
N ALA A 64 -0.81 -11.56 -21.54
CA ALA A 64 0.37 -10.78 -21.17
C ALA A 64 0.51 -10.65 -19.64
N SER A 65 -0.60 -10.47 -18.91
CA SER A 65 -0.61 -10.41 -17.45
C SER A 65 -0.30 -11.78 -16.83
N ALA A 66 -0.79 -12.88 -17.39
CA ALA A 66 -0.48 -14.23 -16.95
C ALA A 66 1.03 -14.55 -17.11
N GLY A 67 1.65 -14.11 -18.22
CA GLY A 67 3.10 -14.20 -18.41
C GLY A 67 3.90 -13.33 -17.43
N ALA A 68 3.43 -12.13 -17.16
CA ALA A 68 4.07 -11.17 -16.26
C ALA A 68 4.00 -11.59 -14.78
N CYS A 69 3.02 -12.42 -14.40
CA CYS A 69 2.81 -12.91 -13.03
C CYS A 69 3.33 -14.34 -12.81
N GLY A 70 4.05 -14.89 -13.78
CA GLY A 70 4.64 -16.24 -13.68
C GLY A 70 5.52 -16.40 -12.43
N GLY A 71 5.30 -17.47 -11.66
CA GLY A 71 6.04 -17.74 -10.42
C GLY A 71 5.56 -16.99 -9.20
N LEU A 72 4.50 -16.16 -9.32
CA LEU A 72 3.81 -15.54 -8.20
C LEU A 72 2.54 -16.31 -7.84
N PRO A 73 2.00 -16.12 -6.60
CA PRO A 73 0.79 -16.80 -6.17
C PRO A 73 -0.43 -16.42 -7.02
N SER A 74 -1.26 -17.43 -7.34
CA SER A 74 -2.61 -17.21 -7.85
C SER A 74 -3.52 -16.59 -6.78
N HIS A 75 -4.70 -16.13 -7.18
CA HIS A 75 -5.75 -15.68 -6.25
C HIS A 75 -6.00 -16.71 -5.14
N ASP A 76 -6.26 -17.97 -5.50
CA ASP A 76 -6.60 -19.02 -4.53
C ASP A 76 -5.44 -19.34 -3.59
N ALA A 77 -4.20 -19.36 -4.11
CA ALA A 77 -3.01 -19.58 -3.29
C ALA A 77 -2.81 -18.43 -2.29
N LEU A 78 -2.98 -17.20 -2.74
CA LEU A 78 -2.93 -16.01 -1.88
C LEU A 78 -4.02 -16.08 -0.81
N ARG A 79 -5.27 -16.32 -1.23
CA ARG A 79 -6.41 -16.38 -0.31
C ARG A 79 -6.23 -17.48 0.75
N ALA A 80 -5.85 -18.67 0.36
CA ALA A 80 -5.63 -19.79 1.29
C ALA A 80 -4.53 -19.46 2.31
N ALA A 81 -3.40 -18.92 1.86
CA ALA A 81 -2.29 -18.52 2.74
C ALA A 81 -2.69 -17.38 3.69
N LEU A 82 -3.47 -16.41 3.19
CA LEU A 82 -3.94 -15.27 3.97
C LEU A 82 -4.94 -15.70 5.06
N VAL A 83 -5.88 -16.60 4.75
CA VAL A 83 -6.85 -17.15 5.69
C VAL A 83 -6.13 -17.94 6.80
N ASP A 84 -5.18 -18.79 6.45
CA ASP A 84 -4.35 -19.53 7.41
C ASP A 84 -3.57 -18.59 8.34
N ALA A 85 -2.91 -17.58 7.77
CA ALA A 85 -2.15 -16.59 8.54
C ALA A 85 -3.05 -15.77 9.47
N ARG A 86 -4.20 -15.31 8.97
CA ARG A 86 -5.18 -14.55 9.77
C ARG A 86 -5.73 -15.36 10.94
N GLY A 87 -5.90 -16.66 10.78
CA GLY A 87 -6.40 -17.56 11.81
C GLY A 87 -5.49 -17.72 13.04
N GLN A 88 -4.25 -17.23 12.98
CA GLN A 88 -3.28 -17.33 14.06
C GLN A 88 -3.35 -16.11 15.00
N ALA A 89 -2.63 -16.14 16.12
CA ALA A 89 -2.51 -15.00 17.01
C ALA A 89 -1.61 -13.93 16.37
N ASN A 90 -2.20 -12.83 15.90
CA ASN A 90 -1.49 -11.74 15.23
C ASN A 90 -1.51 -10.43 16.02
N GLY A 91 -2.26 -10.37 17.11
CA GLY A 91 -2.55 -9.14 17.85
C GLY A 91 -3.59 -8.27 17.13
N GLY A 92 -3.65 -6.99 17.48
CA GLY A 92 -4.61 -6.06 16.91
C GLY A 92 -6.07 -6.35 17.32
N PHE A 93 -6.99 -6.08 16.41
CA PHE A 93 -8.44 -6.23 16.62
C PHE A 93 -8.99 -7.57 16.13
N ASN A 94 -8.15 -8.42 15.55
CA ASN A 94 -8.53 -9.72 14.98
C ASN A 94 -9.55 -9.59 13.83
N LEU A 95 -9.35 -8.60 12.95
CA LEU A 95 -10.22 -8.32 11.81
C LEU A 95 -9.90 -9.20 10.61
N ASP A 96 -10.83 -9.24 9.67
CA ASP A 96 -10.60 -9.82 8.36
C ASP A 96 -9.71 -8.92 7.49
N MET A 97 -9.01 -9.51 6.54
CA MET A 97 -7.90 -8.90 5.82
C MET A 97 -8.12 -8.85 4.33
N TRP A 98 -7.48 -7.86 3.70
CA TRP A 98 -7.20 -7.82 2.28
C TRP A 98 -5.73 -8.16 2.04
N GLY A 99 -5.45 -8.90 0.98
CA GLY A 99 -4.11 -9.18 0.49
C GLY A 99 -3.99 -8.86 -1.00
N ALA A 100 -2.84 -8.36 -1.40
CA ALA A 100 -2.51 -8.12 -2.81
C ALA A 100 -1.07 -8.54 -3.10
N VAL A 101 -0.81 -9.03 -4.30
CA VAL A 101 0.54 -9.38 -4.78
C VAL A 101 0.83 -8.58 -6.04
N VAL A 102 2.04 -8.00 -6.12
CA VAL A 102 2.55 -7.35 -7.34
C VAL A 102 3.83 -8.03 -7.81
N ASN A 103 4.08 -7.99 -9.13
CA ASN A 103 5.35 -8.40 -9.71
C ASN A 103 6.40 -7.27 -9.63
N ARG A 104 7.61 -7.51 -10.19
CA ARG A 104 8.68 -6.51 -10.18
C ARG A 104 8.39 -5.25 -10.98
N ASP A 105 7.48 -5.29 -11.94
CA ASP A 105 7.04 -4.13 -12.73
C ASP A 105 5.88 -3.36 -12.05
N GLY A 106 5.48 -3.77 -10.84
CA GLY A 106 4.36 -3.18 -10.11
C GLY A 106 2.98 -3.58 -10.63
N ILE A 107 2.91 -4.61 -11.49
CA ILE A 107 1.64 -5.15 -11.99
C ILE A 107 1.01 -5.98 -10.86
N VAL A 108 -0.26 -5.71 -10.57
CA VAL A 108 -1.05 -6.50 -9.62
C VAL A 108 -1.32 -7.88 -10.20
N CYS A 109 -0.93 -8.92 -9.48
CA CYS A 109 -1.05 -10.31 -9.92
C CYS A 109 -2.18 -11.08 -9.23
N ALA A 110 -2.53 -10.69 -8.01
CA ALA A 110 -3.65 -11.28 -7.27
C ALA A 110 -4.14 -10.29 -6.22
N VAL A 111 -5.45 -10.31 -5.96
CA VAL A 111 -6.11 -9.59 -4.87
C VAL A 111 -7.10 -10.55 -4.21
N ALA A 112 -7.08 -10.67 -2.89
CA ALA A 112 -7.97 -11.57 -2.16
C ALA A 112 -8.37 -10.97 -0.80
N PHE A 113 -9.41 -11.53 -0.16
CA PHE A 113 -9.79 -11.19 1.20
C PHE A 113 -10.14 -12.44 2.02
N THR A 114 -10.08 -12.35 3.36
CA THR A 114 -10.31 -13.49 4.26
C THR A 114 -11.76 -13.67 4.68
N GLY A 115 -12.55 -12.60 4.74
CA GLY A 115 -13.93 -12.63 5.19
C GLY A 115 -14.89 -13.34 4.23
N SER A 116 -16.15 -13.42 4.62
CA SER A 116 -17.21 -14.05 3.80
C SER A 116 -17.66 -13.17 2.64
N ASP A 117 -17.49 -11.86 2.76
CA ASP A 117 -17.69 -10.89 1.70
C ASP A 117 -16.81 -9.64 1.93
N ARG A 118 -16.65 -8.82 0.89
CA ARG A 118 -15.78 -7.63 0.91
C ARG A 118 -16.20 -6.54 1.92
N GLY A 119 -17.44 -6.57 2.41
CA GLY A 119 -17.96 -5.61 3.38
C GLY A 119 -17.74 -6.02 4.83
N ARG A 120 -17.22 -7.23 5.08
CA ARG A 120 -16.90 -7.72 6.43
C ARG A 120 -15.59 -7.19 6.98
N GLN A 121 -14.75 -6.62 6.16
CA GLN A 121 -13.50 -5.95 6.49
C GLN A 121 -13.50 -4.52 5.95
N TRP A 122 -12.57 -3.69 6.39
CA TRP A 122 -12.48 -2.30 5.93
C TRP A 122 -12.30 -2.23 4.40
N PRO A 123 -13.26 -1.68 3.63
CA PRO A 123 -13.21 -1.70 2.17
C PRO A 123 -11.99 -0.97 1.60
N GLY A 124 -11.54 0.11 2.25
CA GLY A 124 -10.35 0.88 1.86
C GLY A 124 -9.07 0.06 1.92
N SER A 125 -9.03 -1.00 2.72
CA SER A 125 -7.85 -1.85 2.87
C SER A 125 -7.50 -2.65 1.61
N ARG A 126 -8.42 -2.84 0.66
CA ARG A 126 -8.12 -3.42 -0.66
C ARG A 126 -7.04 -2.60 -1.39
N VAL A 127 -7.26 -1.31 -1.52
CA VAL A 127 -6.33 -0.40 -2.20
C VAL A 127 -5.05 -0.23 -1.37
N ILE A 128 -5.17 -0.12 -0.04
CA ILE A 128 -4.01 -0.01 0.86
C ILE A 128 -3.12 -1.26 0.77
N ALA A 129 -3.68 -2.47 0.70
CA ALA A 129 -2.91 -3.70 0.52
C ALA A 129 -2.10 -3.66 -0.79
N ALA A 130 -2.71 -3.25 -1.90
CA ALA A 130 -2.01 -3.12 -3.17
C ALA A 130 -0.91 -2.03 -3.15
N GLN A 131 -1.15 -0.89 -2.49
CA GLN A 131 -0.12 0.14 -2.29
C GLN A 131 1.04 -0.36 -1.42
N LYS A 132 0.77 -1.11 -0.35
CA LYS A 132 1.81 -1.73 0.48
C LYS A 132 2.66 -2.71 -0.33
N ALA A 133 2.03 -3.55 -1.17
CA ALA A 133 2.75 -4.44 -2.07
C ALA A 133 3.64 -3.63 -3.04
N ASN A 134 3.08 -2.61 -3.71
CA ASN A 134 3.84 -1.74 -4.61
C ASN A 134 5.03 -1.08 -3.90
N THR A 135 4.85 -0.59 -2.69
CA THR A 135 5.90 0.07 -1.91
C THR A 135 7.02 -0.89 -1.54
N ALA A 136 6.70 -2.07 -0.98
CA ALA A 136 7.71 -3.07 -0.64
C ALA A 136 8.48 -3.55 -1.87
N ASN A 137 7.79 -3.68 -3.03
CA ASN A 137 8.42 -3.99 -4.31
C ASN A 137 9.39 -2.90 -4.77
N ALA A 138 8.98 -1.62 -4.68
CA ALA A 138 9.74 -0.49 -5.18
C ALA A 138 11.01 -0.20 -4.36
N PHE A 139 10.97 -0.46 -3.05
CA PHE A 139 12.06 -0.14 -2.13
C PHE A 139 12.94 -1.34 -1.74
N SER A 140 12.64 -2.54 -2.22
CA SER A 140 13.48 -3.72 -2.00
C SER A 140 14.36 -4.04 -3.20
N LEU A 141 15.57 -4.55 -2.90
CA LEU A 141 16.60 -4.88 -3.87
C LEU A 141 17.04 -6.36 -3.72
N PRO A 142 17.79 -6.94 -4.66
CA PRO A 142 18.26 -8.32 -4.55
C PRO A 142 19.01 -8.65 -3.25
N GLY A 143 19.75 -7.68 -2.67
CA GLY A 143 20.50 -7.85 -1.43
C GLY A 143 19.91 -7.16 -0.21
N LEU A 144 18.81 -6.42 -0.34
CA LEU A 144 18.22 -5.62 0.72
C LEU A 144 16.68 -5.70 0.68
N ALA A 145 16.11 -6.36 1.65
CA ALA A 145 14.67 -6.40 1.86
C ALA A 145 14.25 -5.26 2.81
N LEU A 146 13.25 -4.50 2.40
CA LEU A 146 12.60 -3.48 3.22
C LEU A 146 11.10 -3.74 3.25
N SER A 147 10.56 -3.97 4.43
CA SER A 147 9.12 -3.92 4.64
C SER A 147 8.62 -2.49 4.62
N THR A 148 7.33 -2.30 4.39
CA THR A 148 6.71 -0.97 4.49
C THR A 148 6.80 -0.38 5.91
N ALA A 149 6.87 -1.22 6.93
CA ALA A 149 7.13 -0.79 8.31
C ALA A 149 8.52 -0.16 8.48
N ASN A 150 9.53 -0.62 7.75
CA ASN A 150 10.88 -0.07 7.82
C ASN A 150 10.98 1.34 7.21
N LEU A 151 10.00 1.77 6.42
CA LEU A 151 9.98 3.09 5.79
C LEU A 151 9.24 4.14 6.61
N TRP A 152 8.58 3.75 7.73
CA TRP A 152 7.73 4.66 8.49
C TRP A 152 8.50 5.85 9.05
N ALA A 153 9.62 5.64 9.72
CA ALA A 153 10.39 6.73 10.33
C ALA A 153 10.94 7.70 9.29
N ALA A 154 11.41 7.20 8.15
CA ALA A 154 12.02 8.02 7.10
C ALA A 154 11.06 9.04 6.48
N VAL A 155 9.75 8.78 6.48
CA VAL A 155 8.74 9.69 5.90
C VAL A 155 8.12 10.66 6.91
N GLN A 156 8.48 10.58 8.19
CA GLN A 156 8.00 11.52 9.20
C GLN A 156 8.64 12.90 9.03
N SER A 157 8.05 13.92 9.65
CA SER A 157 8.61 15.28 9.64
C SER A 157 10.08 15.27 10.09
N GLY A 158 10.96 15.81 9.26
CA GLY A 158 12.41 15.78 9.47
C GLY A 158 13.12 14.51 9.00
N GLY A 159 12.39 13.51 8.53
CA GLY A 159 12.96 12.30 7.92
C GLY A 159 13.46 12.52 6.49
N SER A 160 14.39 11.68 6.05
CA SER A 160 15.06 11.79 4.73
C SER A 160 14.13 11.61 3.54
N LEU A 161 12.98 10.93 3.72
CA LEU A 161 11.97 10.66 2.69
C LEU A 161 10.65 11.39 2.99
N TYR A 162 10.68 12.47 3.77
CA TYR A 162 9.47 13.28 4.03
C TYR A 162 8.82 13.73 2.72
N GLY A 163 7.50 13.52 2.61
CA GLY A 163 6.75 13.84 1.39
C GLY A 163 6.65 12.70 0.36
N LEU A 164 7.35 11.58 0.56
CA LEU A 164 7.33 10.43 -0.36
C LEU A 164 5.91 9.96 -0.72
N GLN A 165 5.02 9.84 0.26
CA GLN A 165 3.63 9.40 0.05
C GLN A 165 2.82 10.41 -0.77
N HIS A 166 3.09 11.71 -0.63
CA HIS A 166 2.40 12.77 -1.36
C HIS A 166 2.88 12.89 -2.81
N SER A 167 4.16 12.61 -3.06
CA SER A 167 4.76 12.67 -4.40
C SER A 167 4.52 11.41 -5.25
N ASN A 168 3.96 10.36 -4.65
CA ASN A 168 3.66 9.09 -5.32
C ASN A 168 2.19 8.69 -5.12
N PRO A 169 1.25 9.37 -5.79
CA PRO A 169 -0.16 9.07 -5.65
C PRO A 169 -0.53 7.71 -6.25
N VAL A 170 -1.56 7.10 -5.68
CA VAL A 170 -2.19 5.92 -6.27
C VAL A 170 -2.88 6.27 -7.58
N SER A 171 -2.90 5.34 -8.54
CA SER A 171 -3.75 5.44 -9.73
C SER A 171 -5.20 5.18 -9.35
N THR A 172 -6.00 6.25 -9.18
CA THR A 172 -7.41 6.14 -8.78
C THR A 172 -8.26 5.41 -9.82
N ASN A 173 -7.94 5.55 -11.10
CA ASN A 173 -8.63 4.84 -12.17
C ASN A 173 -8.45 3.32 -12.02
N VAL A 174 -7.25 2.85 -11.72
CA VAL A 174 -6.97 1.43 -11.47
C VAL A 174 -7.55 0.96 -10.14
N ALA A 175 -7.43 1.79 -9.08
CA ALA A 175 -7.86 1.44 -7.73
C ALA A 175 -9.37 1.17 -7.63
N TYR A 176 -10.18 1.86 -8.42
CA TYR A 176 -11.65 1.84 -8.32
C TYR A 176 -12.34 1.42 -9.63
N GLU A 177 -11.61 0.85 -10.58
CA GLU A 177 -12.15 0.35 -11.82
C GLU A 177 -13.08 -0.85 -11.59
N GLY A 178 -14.07 -0.97 -12.49
CA GLY A 178 -14.95 -2.12 -12.59
C GLY A 178 -15.98 -2.26 -11.46
N PRO A 179 -16.75 -3.35 -11.47
CA PRO A 179 -17.82 -3.56 -10.51
C PRO A 179 -17.26 -3.98 -9.15
N ALA A 180 -17.76 -3.38 -8.07
CA ALA A 180 -17.33 -3.71 -6.71
C ALA A 180 -17.61 -5.18 -6.30
N SER A 181 -18.48 -5.89 -7.01
CA SER A 181 -18.72 -7.33 -6.81
C SER A 181 -17.52 -8.20 -7.17
N ALA A 182 -16.67 -7.76 -8.10
CA ALA A 182 -15.44 -8.44 -8.49
C ALA A 182 -14.27 -8.15 -7.54
N PHE A 183 -14.37 -7.16 -6.65
CA PHE A 183 -13.27 -6.79 -5.76
C PHE A 183 -12.85 -7.93 -4.84
N GLY A 184 -11.59 -8.36 -4.96
CA GLY A 184 -10.99 -9.45 -4.21
C GLY A 184 -11.38 -10.85 -4.67
N GLN A 185 -12.01 -10.94 -5.83
CA GLN A 185 -12.24 -12.20 -6.54
C GLN A 185 -11.07 -12.49 -7.52
N ASP A 186 -11.10 -13.61 -8.19
CA ASP A 186 -10.08 -13.99 -9.18
C ASP A 186 -10.05 -13.07 -10.41
N ASP A 187 -11.16 -12.40 -10.69
CA ASP A 187 -11.36 -11.40 -11.74
C ASP A 187 -11.28 -9.94 -11.22
N ASP A 188 -10.63 -9.70 -10.08
CA ASP A 188 -10.49 -8.34 -9.54
C ASP A 188 -9.89 -7.38 -10.58
N PRO A 189 -10.57 -6.25 -10.90
CA PRO A 189 -10.15 -5.34 -11.97
C PRO A 189 -8.76 -4.72 -11.81
N MET A 190 -8.18 -4.71 -10.61
CA MET A 190 -6.78 -4.31 -10.44
C MET A 190 -5.78 -5.30 -11.03
N VAL A 191 -6.15 -6.57 -11.21
CA VAL A 191 -5.26 -7.61 -11.74
C VAL A 191 -4.86 -7.25 -13.18
N GLY A 192 -3.57 -7.35 -13.47
CA GLY A 192 -3.01 -6.94 -14.75
C GLY A 192 -2.65 -5.45 -14.86
N GLN A 193 -3.04 -4.63 -13.88
CA GLN A 193 -2.82 -3.18 -13.86
C GLN A 193 -1.71 -2.76 -12.90
N ARG A 194 -1.17 -1.55 -13.08
CA ARG A 194 -0.21 -0.92 -12.16
C ARG A 194 -0.93 0.04 -11.24
N ILE A 195 -1.00 -0.30 -9.96
CA ILE A 195 -1.69 0.52 -8.95
C ILE A 195 -0.91 1.78 -8.57
N GLY A 196 0.41 1.71 -8.56
CA GLY A 196 1.24 2.80 -8.04
C GLY A 196 1.01 3.08 -6.55
N GLY A 197 1.31 4.31 -6.14
CA GLY A 197 1.15 4.75 -4.76
C GLY A 197 2.22 4.26 -3.81
N VAL A 198 2.32 4.93 -2.65
CA VAL A 198 3.23 4.56 -1.56
C VAL A 198 2.45 4.53 -0.25
N ASN A 199 2.59 3.44 0.50
CA ASN A 199 2.05 3.29 1.85
C ASN A 199 3.12 2.69 2.76
N VAL A 200 3.43 3.35 3.88
CA VAL A 200 4.57 3.05 4.75
C VAL A 200 4.17 2.48 6.12
N PHE A 201 2.98 1.97 6.25
CA PHE A 201 2.58 1.19 7.42
C PHE A 201 2.97 -0.28 7.26
N GLY A 202 3.09 -1.03 8.36
CA GLY A 202 3.36 -2.46 8.31
C GLY A 202 2.36 -3.23 7.46
N GLY A 203 2.80 -4.35 6.88
CA GLY A 203 2.00 -5.25 6.05
C GLY A 203 2.46 -5.39 4.60
N GLY A 204 3.41 -4.58 4.12
CA GLY A 204 4.05 -4.79 2.83
C GLY A 204 5.39 -5.50 2.99
N LEU A 205 5.61 -6.58 2.26
CA LEU A 205 6.82 -7.40 2.32
C LEU A 205 7.28 -7.83 0.92
N PRO A 206 8.58 -7.71 0.59
CA PRO A 206 9.12 -8.25 -0.65
C PRO A 206 9.05 -9.77 -0.68
N LEU A 207 8.90 -10.33 -1.86
CA LEU A 207 8.85 -11.77 -2.11
C LEU A 207 10.14 -12.24 -2.76
N TYR A 208 10.83 -13.17 -2.10
CA TYR A 208 12.05 -13.80 -2.60
C TYR A 208 11.84 -15.30 -2.78
N ASN A 209 12.16 -15.80 -3.95
CA ASN A 209 12.09 -17.24 -4.25
C ASN A 209 13.27 -18.02 -3.63
N ALA A 210 13.28 -19.35 -3.78
CA ALA A 210 14.32 -20.22 -3.23
C ALA A 210 15.73 -19.94 -3.79
N ARG A 211 15.85 -19.21 -4.90
CA ARG A 211 17.13 -18.72 -5.43
C ARG A 211 17.51 -17.34 -4.90
N LYS A 212 16.80 -16.84 -3.88
CA LYS A 212 16.93 -15.47 -3.30
C LYS A 212 16.73 -14.36 -4.31
N GLN A 213 16.02 -14.62 -5.39
CA GLN A 213 15.66 -13.61 -6.37
C GLN A 213 14.40 -12.88 -5.91
N LEU A 214 14.44 -11.57 -5.93
CA LEU A 214 13.29 -10.71 -5.69
C LEU A 214 12.33 -10.83 -6.87
N VAL A 215 11.15 -11.40 -6.65
CA VAL A 215 10.16 -11.69 -7.70
C VAL A 215 8.93 -10.77 -7.67
N GLY A 216 8.76 -10.00 -6.61
CA GLY A 216 7.64 -9.10 -6.42
C GLY A 216 7.46 -8.77 -4.95
N ALA A 217 6.22 -8.42 -4.55
CA ALA A 217 5.89 -8.17 -3.15
C ALA A 217 4.44 -8.51 -2.84
N ILE A 218 4.17 -8.73 -1.55
CA ILE A 218 2.84 -8.87 -0.97
C ILE A 218 2.51 -7.66 -0.12
N GLY A 219 1.25 -7.25 -0.11
CA GLY A 219 0.71 -6.29 0.83
C GLY A 219 -0.53 -6.85 1.52
N VAL A 220 -0.63 -6.64 2.82
CA VAL A 220 -1.76 -7.05 3.66
C VAL A 220 -2.26 -5.84 4.44
N SER A 221 -3.57 -5.68 4.52
CA SER A 221 -4.23 -4.59 5.24
C SER A 221 -5.61 -5.00 5.71
N GLY A 222 -6.01 -4.52 6.89
CA GLY A 222 -7.33 -4.80 7.45
C GLY A 222 -7.41 -4.65 8.97
N ASP A 223 -6.26 -4.52 9.65
CA ASP A 223 -6.17 -4.35 11.09
C ASP A 223 -5.16 -3.25 11.45
N THR A 224 -4.60 -3.25 12.65
CA THR A 224 -3.46 -2.40 13.00
C THR A 224 -2.27 -2.71 12.10
N SER A 225 -1.44 -1.72 11.81
CA SER A 225 -0.31 -1.92 10.91
C SER A 225 0.68 -3.01 11.36
N CYS A 226 0.79 -3.23 12.67
CA CYS A 226 1.63 -4.31 13.22
C CYS A 226 0.99 -5.69 13.03
N ALA A 227 -0.33 -5.81 13.24
CA ALA A 227 -1.06 -7.05 12.96
C ALA A 227 -1.05 -7.37 11.45
N ASP A 228 -1.25 -6.35 10.61
CA ASP A 228 -1.10 -6.46 9.15
C ASP A 228 0.27 -7.05 8.78
N HIS A 229 1.34 -6.56 9.43
CA HIS A 229 2.70 -7.07 9.20
C HIS A 229 2.86 -8.53 9.65
N ASN A 230 2.36 -8.89 10.83
CA ASN A 230 2.43 -10.27 11.33
C ASN A 230 1.70 -11.24 10.39
N ILE A 231 0.53 -10.85 9.88
CA ILE A 231 -0.25 -11.63 8.92
C ILE A 231 0.49 -11.73 7.57
N ALA A 232 1.02 -10.62 7.07
CA ALA A 232 1.81 -10.60 5.83
C ALA A 232 3.04 -11.52 5.93
N TRP A 233 3.74 -11.51 7.07
CA TRP A 233 4.90 -12.34 7.34
C TRP A 233 4.55 -13.84 7.24
N ARG A 234 3.49 -14.26 7.93
CA ARG A 234 3.01 -15.64 7.90
C ARG A 234 2.50 -16.05 6.52
N THR A 235 1.79 -15.15 5.83
CA THR A 235 1.31 -15.39 4.47
C THR A 235 2.50 -15.61 3.51
N ARG A 236 3.53 -14.75 3.56
CA ARG A 236 4.75 -14.89 2.76
C ARG A 236 5.46 -16.21 3.03
N ALA A 237 5.59 -16.58 4.32
CA ALA A 237 6.19 -17.86 4.72
C ALA A 237 5.38 -19.05 4.21
N ARG A 238 4.04 -19.01 4.29
CA ARG A 238 3.15 -20.04 3.77
C ARG A 238 3.27 -20.23 2.26
N LEU A 239 3.49 -19.12 1.54
CA LEU A 239 3.71 -19.13 0.08
C LEU A 239 5.12 -19.58 -0.32
N ALA A 240 6.00 -19.86 0.62
CA ALA A 240 7.41 -20.22 0.38
C ALA A 240 8.17 -19.16 -0.45
N LEU A 241 7.90 -17.87 -0.20
CA LEU A 241 8.52 -16.71 -0.85
C LEU A 241 9.28 -15.82 0.14
N ASP A 242 9.76 -16.38 1.22
CA ASP A 242 10.44 -15.74 2.36
C ASP A 242 11.95 -16.04 2.42
N PHE A 243 12.60 -16.33 1.29
CA PHE A 243 14.07 -16.52 1.22
C PHE A 243 14.79 -15.16 1.20
N VAL A 244 14.60 -14.40 2.27
CA VAL A 244 15.08 -13.02 2.42
C VAL A 244 16.61 -12.99 2.54
N PRO A 245 17.32 -12.28 1.64
CA PRO A 245 18.79 -12.29 1.63
C PRO A 245 19.39 -11.47 2.77
N GLY A 246 18.73 -10.38 3.19
CA GLY A 246 19.13 -9.47 4.24
C GLY A 246 18.15 -8.33 4.38
N GLY A 247 18.19 -7.61 5.51
CA GLY A 247 17.33 -6.48 5.82
C GLY A 247 17.85 -5.69 7.00
N VAL A 248 17.04 -4.74 7.47
CA VAL A 248 17.45 -3.72 8.46
C VAL A 248 17.01 -4.04 9.89
N SER A 249 16.35 -5.17 10.13
CA SER A 249 15.99 -5.58 11.49
C SER A 249 17.19 -6.07 12.29
N ALA A 250 17.03 -6.17 13.60
CA ALA A 250 18.07 -6.71 14.49
C ALA A 250 18.44 -8.18 14.14
N ARG A 251 17.54 -8.90 13.42
CA ARG A 251 17.78 -10.27 12.93
C ARG A 251 18.40 -10.33 11.54
N GLY A 252 18.64 -9.17 10.91
CA GLY A 252 19.13 -9.08 9.53
C GLY A 252 18.08 -9.46 8.49
N ASP A 253 16.80 -9.29 8.81
CA ASP A 253 15.66 -9.47 7.92
C ASP A 253 14.82 -8.17 7.82
N ASP A 254 13.64 -8.24 7.21
CA ASP A 254 12.74 -7.09 7.01
C ASP A 254 11.60 -7.02 8.05
N ASN A 255 11.78 -7.60 9.24
CA ASN A 255 10.82 -7.48 10.32
C ASN A 255 10.71 -6.05 10.85
N ILE A 256 9.65 -5.75 11.61
CA ILE A 256 9.45 -4.45 12.23
C ILE A 256 10.55 -4.16 13.26
N ASN A 257 11.13 -2.97 13.19
CA ASN A 257 11.94 -2.37 14.25
C ASN A 257 11.05 -1.43 15.05
N TYR A 258 10.67 -1.82 16.26
CA TYR A 258 9.82 -0.98 17.11
C TYR A 258 10.61 0.14 17.78
N GLN A 259 10.05 1.36 17.74
CA GLN A 259 10.61 2.51 18.46
C GLN A 259 10.71 2.20 19.96
N GLY A 260 11.87 2.51 20.57
CA GLY A 260 12.10 2.33 22.00
C GLY A 260 12.41 0.90 22.45
N ILE A 261 12.37 -0.11 21.57
CA ILE A 261 12.70 -1.52 21.90
C ILE A 261 14.07 -1.93 21.33
N VAL A 262 14.77 -1.01 20.69
CA VAL A 262 15.95 -1.34 19.89
C VAL A 262 17.23 -1.33 20.70
N SER A 263 17.97 -2.42 20.63
CA SER A 263 19.28 -2.59 21.28
C SER A 263 20.49 -2.07 20.48
N VAL A 264 20.30 -1.57 19.24
CA VAL A 264 21.37 -1.05 18.36
C VAL A 264 21.05 0.35 17.85
N PRO A 265 21.88 1.37 18.17
CA PRO A 265 21.39 2.75 18.26
C PRO A 265 21.20 3.57 17.00
N SER A 266 21.81 3.32 15.85
CA SER A 266 21.80 4.33 14.79
C SER A 266 21.07 3.96 13.49
N LEU A 267 21.35 2.81 12.94
CA LEU A 267 20.71 2.40 11.67
C LEU A 267 19.25 1.99 11.84
N GLN A 268 18.89 1.46 13.00
CA GLN A 268 17.52 0.96 13.24
C GLN A 268 16.53 2.08 13.57
N ALA A 269 16.98 3.23 14.07
CA ALA A 269 16.11 4.38 14.33
C ALA A 269 15.51 4.91 13.04
N ASP A 270 16.28 4.98 11.95
CA ASP A 270 15.84 5.47 10.65
C ASP A 270 14.87 4.51 9.94
N PHE A 271 14.88 3.23 10.36
CA PHE A 271 14.00 2.18 9.84
C PHE A 271 12.96 1.72 10.87
N SER A 272 12.63 2.56 11.86
CA SER A 272 11.72 2.21 12.95
C SER A 272 10.25 2.46 12.64
N HIS A 273 9.40 1.80 13.41
CA HIS A 273 7.95 1.89 13.36
C HIS A 273 7.39 2.03 14.78
N PRO A 274 6.32 2.80 15.00
CA PRO A 274 5.70 2.91 16.32
C PRO A 274 5.12 1.57 16.79
N ILE A 275 5.04 1.41 18.10
CA ILE A 275 4.37 0.28 18.73
C ILE A 275 2.86 0.42 18.54
N CYS A 276 2.21 -0.63 18.02
CA CYS A 276 0.76 -0.69 17.93
C CYS A 276 0.20 -1.22 19.25
N LYS A 277 -0.60 -0.40 19.91
CA LYS A 277 -1.24 -0.76 21.18
C LYS A 277 -2.72 -0.99 21.00
N LYS A 278 -3.22 -2.09 21.54
CA LYS A 278 -4.64 -2.36 21.71
C LYS A 278 -4.99 -2.18 23.19
N ALA A 279 -5.92 -1.28 23.49
CA ALA A 279 -6.35 -0.99 24.86
C ALA A 279 -5.20 -0.70 25.85
N GLY A 280 -4.11 -0.11 25.37
CA GLY A 280 -2.91 0.20 26.18
C GLY A 280 -1.93 -0.95 26.37
N VAL A 281 -2.23 -2.15 25.85
CA VAL A 281 -1.35 -3.34 25.96
C VAL A 281 -0.61 -3.53 24.64
N ASP A 282 0.71 -3.67 24.72
CA ASP A 282 1.58 -3.99 23.57
C ASP A 282 1.72 -5.51 23.41
N GLU A 283 0.66 -6.15 22.95
CA GLU A 283 0.71 -7.59 22.65
C GLU A 283 1.28 -7.88 21.25
N VAL A 284 1.29 -6.88 20.35
CA VAL A 284 1.64 -7.06 18.94
C VAL A 284 3.15 -7.10 18.73
N SER A 285 3.92 -6.31 19.47
CA SER A 285 5.39 -6.31 19.37
C SER A 285 5.99 -7.64 19.84
N SER A 286 5.45 -8.24 20.90
CA SER A 286 5.89 -9.56 21.38
C SER A 286 5.59 -10.66 20.35
N ILE A 287 4.46 -10.59 19.65
CA ILE A 287 4.13 -11.51 18.56
C ILE A 287 5.10 -11.33 17.40
N SER A 288 5.37 -10.10 16.96
CA SER A 288 6.36 -9.83 15.89
C SER A 288 7.75 -10.35 16.22
N ALA A 289 8.18 -10.24 17.49
CA ALA A 289 9.45 -10.78 17.96
C ALA A 289 9.50 -12.32 17.91
N SER A 290 8.35 -12.99 18.07
CA SER A 290 8.20 -14.44 18.07
C SER A 290 7.96 -15.06 16.68
N LEU A 291 7.81 -14.25 15.61
CA LEU A 291 7.62 -14.74 14.26
C LEU A 291 8.80 -15.62 13.82
N PRO A 292 8.55 -16.70 13.05
CA PRO A 292 9.61 -17.57 12.59
C PRO A 292 10.66 -16.80 11.78
N PRO A 293 11.94 -17.21 11.82
CA PRO A 293 12.95 -16.60 10.96
C PRO A 293 12.62 -16.86 9.48
N THR A 294 13.07 -15.95 8.62
CA THR A 294 13.01 -16.15 7.18
C THR A 294 13.89 -17.33 6.74
N ARG A 295 13.53 -17.99 5.64
CA ARG A 295 14.33 -19.07 5.07
C ARG A 295 15.70 -18.58 4.60
N LYS A 296 16.71 -19.45 4.70
CA LYS A 296 18.09 -19.14 4.32
C LYS A 296 18.43 -19.70 2.94
#